data_12a21e94d6e9862636c97ca10e0aa658
#
_entry.id   12a21e94d6e9862636c97ca10e0aa658
#
_cell.length_a   1.000
_cell.length_b   1.000
_cell.length_c   1.000
_cell.angle_alpha   90.00
_cell.angle_beta   90.00
_cell.angle_gamma   90.00
#
_symmetry.space_group_name_H-M   'P 1'
#
loop_
_entity.id
_entity.type
_entity.pdbx_description
1 polymer ?
#
loop_
_entity_poly.entity_id
_entity_poly.type
_entity_poly.pdbx_seq_one_letter_code
_entity_poly.pdbx_strand_id
1 'polypeptide(L)'
;MYQSLYIMKKTLLLFASCCLLLFACVLDAAACTSAVVSGKVTPDGRPLLWKNRDTDYLRNHIAYVKGERYDFVANVNSANFPQRKEAWMGANTAGFALMNTQSYNLVEVKPGEERGEANGRVIYRALELCASVQEFCHFLDTLSKPSCIEANFGVIDAQGGAAMFEVDYHGYVMYDANNPKDAPYGYIARTNFSFAGKVNQGAGYVRYMEADAVLMKASATGGITPQLIFNSLSRSFRNQMLGVDLRDGHHNRPEASGWFVDQDFIPRNSTSCSIVVQGVQPGERAELTTLWTLLGYPPTGVAVPLWVKDNLPVMVSLDQQLQAAPLSHASLHLADTQVFAYHQGLGTSRYLHWEALWNAQGTGLMQQLMPIEEQLFHLSEPVIANWRKQGAVNLKEMTQLYNAIETQLREYYPR
;
A
#
# COMPACT_ATOMS: atom_id res chain seq x y z
N MET A 1 -41.76 -48.09 3.19
CA MET A 1 -40.65 -47.76 4.11
C MET A 1 -39.30 -47.52 3.39
N TYR A 2 -38.90 -48.35 2.44
CA TYR A 2 -37.62 -48.18 1.69
C TYR A 2 -37.55 -46.95 0.76
N GLN A 3 -38.66 -46.59 0.08
CA GLN A 3 -38.70 -45.40 -0.80
C GLN A 3 -38.61 -44.08 -0.03
N SER A 4 -39.21 -44.01 1.16
CA SER A 4 -39.17 -42.82 2.02
C SER A 4 -37.74 -42.55 2.55
N LEU A 5 -36.97 -43.60 2.88
CA LEU A 5 -35.60 -43.49 3.34
C LEU A 5 -34.63 -43.05 2.22
N TYR A 6 -34.91 -43.47 1.00
CA TYR A 6 -34.12 -43.12 -0.18
C TYR A 6 -34.28 -41.64 -0.58
N ILE A 7 -35.52 -41.13 -0.51
CA ILE A 7 -35.85 -39.72 -0.76
C ILE A 7 -35.23 -38.85 0.33
N MET A 8 -35.33 -39.22 1.59
CA MET A 8 -34.73 -38.49 2.71
C MET A 8 -33.20 -38.41 2.63
N LYS A 9 -32.51 -39.49 2.21
CA LYS A 9 -31.07 -39.47 1.96
C LYS A 9 -30.68 -38.59 0.80
N LYS A 10 -31.42 -38.56 -0.32
CA LYS A 10 -31.16 -37.64 -1.44
C LYS A 10 -31.40 -36.19 -1.07
N THR A 11 -32.46 -35.89 -0.28
CA THR A 11 -32.73 -34.53 0.18
C THR A 11 -31.66 -34.04 1.16
N LEU A 12 -31.18 -34.94 2.07
CA LEU A 12 -30.08 -34.61 2.99
C LEU A 12 -28.75 -34.39 2.28
N LEU A 13 -28.46 -35.18 1.22
CA LEU A 13 -27.24 -34.98 0.37
C LEU A 13 -27.34 -33.72 -0.46
N LEU A 14 -28.49 -33.34 -1.00
CA LEU A 14 -28.72 -32.08 -1.68
C LEU A 14 -28.62 -30.88 -0.73
N PHE A 15 -29.15 -30.98 0.50
CA PHE A 15 -29.00 -29.95 1.52
C PHE A 15 -27.56 -29.80 1.99
N ALA A 16 -26.81 -30.90 2.20
CA ALA A 16 -25.41 -30.88 2.55
C ALA A 16 -24.56 -30.33 1.41
N SER A 17 -24.87 -30.63 0.14
CA SER A 17 -24.21 -30.09 -1.03
C SER A 17 -24.51 -28.59 -1.25
N CYS A 18 -25.74 -28.13 -1.01
CA CYS A 18 -26.09 -26.70 -1.00
C CYS A 18 -25.43 -25.94 0.15
N CYS A 19 -25.34 -26.53 1.35
CA CYS A 19 -24.63 -25.92 2.47
C CYS A 19 -23.11 -25.85 2.24
N LEU A 20 -22.50 -26.83 1.54
CA LEU A 20 -21.10 -26.80 1.14
C LEU A 20 -20.82 -25.79 0.00
N LEU A 21 -21.79 -25.48 -0.85
CA LEU A 21 -21.68 -24.46 -1.90
C LEU A 21 -21.91 -23.03 -1.36
N LEU A 22 -22.48 -22.86 -0.17
CA LEU A 22 -22.63 -21.56 0.52
C LEU A 22 -21.42 -21.18 1.38
N PHE A 23 -20.47 -22.09 1.61
CA PHE A 23 -19.12 -21.80 2.06
C PHE A 23 -18.17 -21.56 0.87
N ALA A 24 -18.61 -20.84 -0.15
CA ALA A 24 -17.68 -20.06 -0.94
C ALA A 24 -17.13 -19.02 0.04
N CYS A 25 -15.96 -19.32 0.63
CA CYS A 25 -15.15 -18.34 1.28
C CYS A 25 -15.10 -17.13 0.34
N VAL A 26 -15.73 -16.04 0.72
CA VAL A 26 -15.30 -14.74 0.25
C VAL A 26 -13.89 -14.61 0.83
N LEU A 27 -12.91 -15.12 0.09
CA LEU A 27 -11.53 -14.74 0.28
C LEU A 27 -11.57 -13.22 0.14
N ASP A 28 -11.43 -12.50 1.23
CA ASP A 28 -11.15 -11.07 1.19
C ASP A 28 -9.86 -10.95 0.40
N ALA A 29 -10.02 -10.76 -0.90
CA ALA A 29 -8.91 -10.69 -1.82
C ALA A 29 -8.05 -9.50 -1.40
N ALA A 30 -6.81 -9.76 -1.02
CA ALA A 30 -5.84 -8.71 -0.70
C ALA A 30 -5.89 -7.64 -1.80
N ALA A 31 -6.40 -6.48 -1.48
CA ALA A 31 -6.80 -5.49 -2.48
C ALA A 31 -6.07 -4.17 -2.23
N CYS A 32 -5.00 -3.92 -2.98
CA CYS A 32 -4.16 -2.72 -2.86
C CYS A 32 -4.59 -1.61 -3.82
N THR A 33 -4.14 -0.39 -3.55
CA THR A 33 -4.19 0.75 -4.49
C THR A 33 -2.79 1.33 -4.60
N SER A 34 -2.35 1.65 -5.81
CA SER A 34 -0.98 2.11 -6.04
C SER A 34 -0.86 3.05 -7.23
N ALA A 35 0.26 3.76 -7.28
CA ALA A 35 0.65 4.53 -8.45
C ALA A 35 2.18 4.62 -8.60
N VAL A 36 2.60 4.71 -9.86
CA VAL A 36 3.92 5.18 -10.29
C VAL A 36 3.75 6.57 -10.88
N VAL A 37 4.55 7.52 -10.43
CA VAL A 37 4.48 8.93 -10.86
C VAL A 37 5.83 9.35 -11.43
N SER A 38 5.81 9.87 -12.65
CA SER A 38 6.97 10.47 -13.29
C SER A 38 7.43 11.73 -12.56
N GLY A 39 8.73 11.97 -12.46
CA GLY A 39 9.28 13.24 -11.99
C GLY A 39 8.83 14.47 -12.80
N LYS A 40 8.29 14.28 -14.01
CA LYS A 40 7.76 15.37 -14.85
C LYS A 40 6.54 16.08 -14.26
N VAL A 41 5.82 15.42 -13.36
CA VAL A 41 4.57 15.93 -12.75
C VAL A 41 4.66 16.05 -11.22
N THR A 42 5.88 16.04 -10.70
CA THR A 42 6.21 16.37 -9.31
C THR A 42 6.90 17.71 -9.23
N PRO A 43 6.73 18.52 -8.17
CA PRO A 43 7.30 19.86 -8.11
C PRO A 43 8.81 19.89 -8.01
N ASP A 44 9.42 18.80 -7.58
CA ASP A 44 10.86 18.67 -7.38
C ASP A 44 11.57 17.77 -8.39
N GLY A 45 10.87 17.31 -9.44
CA GLY A 45 11.42 16.50 -10.51
C GLY A 45 11.77 15.05 -10.13
N ARG A 46 11.37 14.58 -8.95
CA ARG A 46 11.66 13.23 -8.47
C ARG A 46 10.49 12.28 -8.69
N PRO A 47 10.71 11.07 -9.21
CA PRO A 47 9.64 10.09 -9.37
C PRO A 47 9.11 9.65 -8.00
N LEU A 48 7.82 9.31 -7.96
CA LEU A 48 7.18 8.75 -6.76
C LEU A 48 6.64 7.35 -7.05
N LEU A 49 6.73 6.50 -6.03
CA LEU A 49 6.13 5.18 -6.01
C LEU A 49 5.24 5.08 -4.77
N TRP A 50 3.95 4.82 -4.95
CA TRP A 50 2.98 4.76 -3.85
C TRP A 50 2.23 3.46 -3.82
N LYS A 51 1.93 2.99 -2.60
CA LYS A 51 1.02 1.86 -2.36
C LYS A 51 0.30 2.02 -1.03
N ASN A 52 -1.05 1.91 -1.06
CA ASN A 52 -1.87 1.46 0.07
C ASN A 52 -1.93 -0.06 0.01
N ARG A 53 -1.47 -0.72 1.07
CA ARG A 53 -1.42 -2.17 1.14
C ARG A 53 -2.60 -2.72 1.93
N ASP A 54 -3.43 -3.51 1.28
CA ASP A 54 -4.51 -4.26 1.93
C ASP A 54 -4.10 -5.74 2.03
N THR A 55 -4.38 -6.35 3.17
CA THR A 55 -3.94 -7.72 3.47
C THR A 55 -4.61 -8.24 4.74
N ASP A 56 -4.69 -9.56 4.88
CA ASP A 56 -5.10 -10.22 6.12
C ASP A 56 -4.01 -10.19 7.20
N TYR A 57 -2.76 -9.89 6.81
CA TYR A 57 -1.61 -9.73 7.71
C TYR A 57 -1.42 -8.27 8.11
N LEU A 58 -2.26 -7.74 8.99
CA LEU A 58 -2.26 -6.33 9.36
C LEU A 58 -0.99 -5.90 10.08
N ARG A 59 -0.40 -6.77 10.92
CA ARG A 59 0.81 -6.47 11.71
C ARG A 59 2.06 -6.55 10.84
N ASN A 60 2.73 -5.43 10.70
CA ASN A 60 3.92 -5.30 9.87
C ASN A 60 4.99 -4.44 10.52
N HIS A 61 6.19 -4.48 9.95
CA HIS A 61 7.31 -3.63 10.31
C HIS A 61 8.18 -3.35 9.10
N ILE A 62 9.13 -2.44 9.24
CA ILE A 62 10.18 -2.20 8.25
C ILE A 62 11.41 -3.01 8.65
N ALA A 63 11.89 -3.83 7.74
CA ALA A 63 13.12 -4.61 7.89
C ALA A 63 14.24 -4.03 7.04
N TYR A 64 15.45 -3.92 7.62
CA TYR A 64 16.68 -3.78 6.86
C TYR A 64 17.24 -5.16 6.55
N VAL A 65 17.63 -5.37 5.30
CA VAL A 65 18.15 -6.65 4.81
C VAL A 65 19.48 -6.40 4.10
N LYS A 66 20.50 -7.15 4.52
CA LYS A 66 21.72 -7.29 3.73
C LYS A 66 21.44 -8.19 2.54
N GLY A 67 21.40 -7.59 1.36
CA GLY A 67 21.14 -8.30 0.12
C GLY A 67 22.41 -8.87 -0.51
N GLU A 68 22.24 -9.63 -1.57
CA GLU A 68 23.35 -10.24 -2.31
C GLU A 68 24.19 -9.21 -3.07
N ARG A 69 23.51 -8.25 -3.74
CA ARG A 69 24.15 -7.16 -4.49
C ARG A 69 23.84 -5.80 -3.87
N TYR A 70 22.63 -5.60 -3.38
CA TYR A 70 22.16 -4.37 -2.78
C TYR A 70 21.47 -4.63 -1.45
N ASP A 71 21.85 -3.89 -0.42
CA ASP A 71 21.09 -3.84 0.82
C ASP A 71 19.80 -3.08 0.57
N PHE A 72 18.73 -3.43 1.30
CA PHE A 72 17.44 -2.78 1.13
C PHE A 72 16.66 -2.64 2.44
N VAL A 73 15.69 -1.74 2.44
CA VAL A 73 14.64 -1.66 3.44
C VAL A 73 13.29 -1.96 2.80
N ALA A 74 12.44 -2.72 3.50
CA ALA A 74 11.14 -3.09 2.98
C ALA A 74 10.11 -3.30 4.09
N ASN A 75 8.83 -3.08 3.73
CA ASN A 75 7.70 -3.51 4.53
C ASN A 75 7.53 -5.02 4.42
N VAL A 76 7.43 -5.68 5.59
CA VAL A 76 7.31 -7.13 5.71
C VAL A 76 6.22 -7.52 6.71
N ASN A 77 5.65 -8.71 6.58
CA ASN A 77 4.73 -9.28 7.57
C ASN A 77 5.49 -9.68 8.82
N SER A 78 5.14 -9.15 9.98
CA SER A 78 5.88 -9.38 11.23
C SER A 78 5.89 -10.86 11.65
N ALA A 79 4.80 -11.58 11.42
CA ALA A 79 4.68 -13.00 11.80
C ALA A 79 5.55 -13.96 10.97
N ASN A 80 5.87 -13.59 9.73
CA ASN A 80 6.47 -14.50 8.75
C ASN A 80 7.92 -14.17 8.39
N PHE A 81 8.40 -12.98 8.75
CA PHE A 81 9.75 -12.54 8.45
C PHE A 81 10.71 -12.84 9.61
N PRO A 82 11.94 -13.30 9.39
CA PRO A 82 12.61 -13.49 8.08
C PRO A 82 12.44 -14.89 7.45
N GLN A 83 11.65 -15.79 8.04
CA GLN A 83 11.49 -17.18 7.59
C GLN A 83 10.97 -17.27 6.15
N ARG A 84 9.96 -16.43 5.82
CA ARG A 84 9.57 -16.19 4.43
C ARG A 84 10.33 -14.95 3.94
N LYS A 85 11.15 -15.13 2.91
CA LYS A 85 11.83 -14.05 2.21
C LYS A 85 10.83 -13.33 1.29
N GLU A 86 9.92 -12.57 1.89
CA GLU A 86 8.84 -11.85 1.22
C GLU A 86 8.85 -10.38 1.65
N ALA A 87 8.70 -9.49 0.69
CA ALA A 87 8.58 -8.06 0.88
C ALA A 87 7.39 -7.52 0.06
N TRP A 88 6.80 -6.41 0.50
CA TRP A 88 5.58 -5.91 -0.11
C TRP A 88 5.74 -4.53 -0.75
N MET A 89 6.72 -3.79 -0.33
CA MET A 89 7.22 -2.54 -0.90
C MET A 89 8.55 -2.18 -0.23
N GLY A 90 9.50 -1.65 -0.98
CA GLY A 90 10.80 -1.25 -0.43
C GLY A 90 11.65 -0.51 -1.44
N ALA A 91 12.86 -0.11 -0.97
CA ALA A 91 13.91 0.48 -1.79
C ALA A 91 15.27 -0.06 -1.37
N ASN A 92 16.23 -0.09 -2.30
CA ASN A 92 17.58 -0.56 -2.06
C ASN A 92 18.64 0.55 -2.18
N THR A 93 19.87 0.20 -1.88
CA THR A 93 21.02 1.12 -1.89
C THR A 93 21.37 1.68 -3.26
N ALA A 94 20.86 1.07 -4.35
CA ALA A 94 20.98 1.62 -5.71
C ALA A 94 19.91 2.66 -6.04
N GLY A 95 18.95 2.95 -5.13
CA GLY A 95 17.83 3.84 -5.37
C GLY A 95 16.71 3.22 -6.21
N PHE A 96 16.78 1.91 -6.44
CA PHE A 96 15.70 1.13 -7.04
C PHE A 96 14.63 0.86 -5.98
N ALA A 97 13.37 1.17 -6.31
CA ALA A 97 12.24 0.89 -5.45
C ALA A 97 11.17 0.11 -6.20
N LEU A 98 10.51 -0.81 -5.48
CA LEU A 98 9.56 -1.76 -6.04
C LEU A 98 8.38 -1.98 -5.10
N MET A 99 7.17 -2.05 -5.66
CA MET A 99 5.95 -2.46 -4.99
C MET A 99 5.09 -3.35 -5.89
N ASN A 100 4.05 -3.98 -5.35
CA ASN A 100 3.04 -4.68 -6.15
C ASN A 100 1.61 -4.34 -5.75
N THR A 101 0.67 -4.62 -6.66
CA THR A 101 -0.73 -4.93 -6.33
C THR A 101 -1.10 -6.28 -6.96
N GLN A 102 -1.80 -7.13 -6.20
CA GLN A 102 -2.33 -8.38 -6.78
C GLN A 102 -3.28 -8.05 -7.93
N SER A 103 -3.14 -8.70 -9.06
CA SER A 103 -4.12 -8.68 -10.15
C SER A 103 -5.01 -9.93 -10.09
N TYR A 104 -6.25 -9.81 -10.60
CA TYR A 104 -7.21 -10.93 -10.63
C TYR A 104 -7.81 -11.13 -12.01
N ASN A 105 -7.22 -10.56 -13.05
CA ASN A 105 -7.74 -10.66 -14.42
C ASN A 105 -6.68 -10.97 -15.49
N LEU A 106 -5.43 -11.23 -15.10
CA LEU A 106 -4.35 -11.59 -16.04
C LEU A 106 -4.32 -13.09 -16.31
N VAL A 107 -4.59 -13.92 -15.28
CA VAL A 107 -4.50 -15.37 -15.36
C VAL A 107 -5.87 -16.01 -15.18
N GLU A 108 -6.19 -16.94 -16.05
CA GLU A 108 -7.38 -17.79 -15.92
C GLU A 108 -7.04 -18.99 -15.02
N VAL A 109 -7.55 -18.95 -13.78
CA VAL A 109 -7.41 -20.05 -12.84
C VAL A 109 -8.50 -21.08 -13.10
N LYS A 110 -8.12 -22.33 -13.42
CA LYS A 110 -9.07 -23.41 -13.63
C LYS A 110 -9.66 -23.92 -12.32
N PRO A 111 -10.87 -24.51 -12.34
CA PRO A 111 -11.44 -25.10 -11.15
C PRO A 111 -10.47 -26.12 -10.49
N GLY A 112 -10.18 -25.92 -9.20
CA GLY A 112 -9.23 -26.75 -8.43
C GLY A 112 -7.77 -26.33 -8.50
N GLU A 113 -7.42 -25.31 -9.26
CA GLU A 113 -6.11 -24.66 -9.24
C GLU A 113 -6.10 -23.48 -8.26
N GLU A 114 -5.00 -23.28 -7.56
CA GLU A 114 -4.78 -22.09 -6.71
C GLU A 114 -4.00 -21.02 -7.50
N ARG A 115 -4.29 -19.75 -7.22
CA ARG A 115 -3.47 -18.66 -7.74
C ARG A 115 -2.07 -18.72 -7.13
N GLY A 116 -1.05 -18.45 -7.93
CA GLY A 116 0.30 -18.37 -7.43
C GLY A 116 0.51 -17.16 -6.52
N GLU A 117 1.25 -17.35 -5.44
CA GLU A 117 1.55 -16.33 -4.42
C GLU A 117 3.05 -15.97 -4.40
N ALA A 118 3.70 -15.88 -5.56
CA ALA A 118 5.13 -15.60 -5.63
C ALA A 118 5.50 -14.11 -5.49
N ASN A 119 4.51 -13.21 -5.50
CA ASN A 119 4.71 -11.76 -5.62
C ASN A 119 5.65 -11.17 -4.56
N GLY A 120 5.48 -11.55 -3.29
CA GLY A 120 6.34 -11.07 -2.20
C GLY A 120 7.80 -11.53 -2.33
N ARG A 121 8.02 -12.75 -2.82
CA ARG A 121 9.38 -13.28 -3.09
C ARG A 121 10.04 -12.58 -4.26
N VAL A 122 9.28 -12.23 -5.30
CA VAL A 122 9.77 -11.45 -6.44
C VAL A 122 10.26 -10.09 -5.97
N ILE A 123 9.48 -9.38 -5.13
CA ILE A 123 9.89 -8.08 -4.59
C ILE A 123 11.18 -8.22 -3.78
N TYR A 124 11.22 -9.18 -2.85
CA TYR A 124 12.40 -9.42 -2.03
C TYR A 124 13.63 -9.64 -2.91
N ARG A 125 13.54 -10.56 -3.88
CA ARG A 125 14.67 -10.92 -4.73
C ARG A 125 15.07 -9.81 -5.71
N ALA A 126 14.12 -9.07 -6.26
CA ALA A 126 14.42 -7.94 -7.12
C ALA A 126 15.09 -6.77 -6.36
N LEU A 127 14.69 -6.51 -5.11
CA LEU A 127 15.36 -5.52 -4.26
C LEU A 127 16.81 -5.92 -3.95
N GLU A 128 17.12 -7.22 -3.85
CA GLU A 128 18.51 -7.68 -3.70
C GLU A 128 19.37 -7.48 -4.96
N LEU A 129 18.79 -7.52 -6.16
CA LEU A 129 19.54 -7.72 -7.40
C LEU A 129 19.46 -6.55 -8.38
N CYS A 130 18.33 -5.81 -8.44
CA CYS A 130 18.08 -4.84 -9.48
C CYS A 130 18.43 -3.42 -9.02
N ALA A 131 18.96 -2.61 -9.95
CA ALA A 131 19.24 -1.19 -9.75
C ALA A 131 18.41 -0.27 -10.66
N SER A 132 17.69 -0.83 -11.65
CA SER A 132 16.96 -0.03 -12.63
C SER A 132 15.74 -0.76 -13.17
N VAL A 133 14.85 -0.01 -13.82
CA VAL A 133 13.72 -0.55 -14.59
C VAL A 133 14.19 -1.60 -15.60
N GLN A 134 15.30 -1.34 -16.30
CA GLN A 134 15.86 -2.27 -17.28
C GLN A 134 16.38 -3.57 -16.64
N GLU A 135 17.02 -3.49 -15.47
CA GLU A 135 17.46 -4.68 -14.75
C GLU A 135 16.26 -5.48 -14.23
N PHE A 136 15.15 -4.83 -13.87
CA PHE A 136 13.92 -5.53 -13.50
C PHE A 136 13.27 -6.23 -14.71
N CYS A 137 13.28 -5.64 -15.91
CA CYS A 137 12.87 -6.33 -17.14
C CYS A 137 13.68 -7.63 -17.30
N HIS A 138 15.01 -7.52 -17.26
CA HIS A 138 15.88 -8.70 -17.38
C HIS A 138 15.62 -9.72 -16.28
N PHE A 139 15.42 -9.29 -15.04
CA PHE A 139 15.06 -10.18 -13.92
C PHE A 139 13.78 -10.97 -14.22
N LEU A 140 12.71 -10.32 -14.70
CA LEU A 140 11.46 -10.98 -15.07
C LEU A 140 11.64 -11.97 -16.24
N ASP A 141 12.49 -11.64 -17.20
CA ASP A 141 12.81 -12.51 -18.35
C ASP A 141 13.51 -13.80 -17.94
N THR A 142 14.33 -13.74 -16.85
CA THR A 142 15.07 -14.92 -16.33
C THR A 142 14.25 -15.86 -15.46
N LEU A 143 13.03 -15.47 -15.06
CA LEU A 143 12.17 -16.32 -14.23
C LEU A 143 11.69 -17.55 -14.99
N SER A 144 11.69 -18.69 -14.32
CA SER A 144 11.10 -19.93 -14.86
C SER A 144 9.62 -19.71 -15.20
N LYS A 145 9.16 -20.31 -16.29
CA LYS A 145 7.77 -20.23 -16.73
C LYS A 145 7.10 -21.61 -16.60
N PRO A 146 5.86 -21.70 -16.08
CA PRO A 146 5.04 -20.59 -15.55
C PRO A 146 5.61 -20.05 -14.25
N SER A 147 5.61 -18.70 -14.10
CA SER A 147 6.24 -18.01 -12.96
C SER A 147 5.43 -18.04 -11.66
N CYS A 148 4.18 -18.44 -11.73
CA CYS A 148 3.20 -18.31 -10.63
C CYS A 148 3.05 -16.89 -10.09
N ILE A 149 3.21 -15.87 -10.95
CA ILE A 149 3.06 -14.45 -10.63
C ILE A 149 1.83 -13.90 -11.35
N GLU A 150 0.95 -13.23 -10.62
CA GLU A 150 -0.15 -12.47 -11.18
C GLU A 150 -0.26 -11.16 -10.42
N ALA A 151 0.40 -10.10 -10.93
CA ALA A 151 0.46 -8.81 -10.23
C ALA A 151 0.79 -7.64 -11.16
N ASN A 152 0.43 -6.45 -10.71
CA ASN A 152 1.00 -5.20 -11.18
C ASN A 152 2.21 -4.86 -10.29
N PHE A 153 3.37 -4.61 -10.88
CA PHE A 153 4.56 -4.14 -10.18
C PHE A 153 4.88 -2.72 -10.59
N GLY A 154 4.97 -1.80 -9.63
CA GLY A 154 5.46 -0.45 -9.86
C GLY A 154 6.94 -0.34 -9.50
N VAL A 155 7.69 0.35 -10.33
CA VAL A 155 9.14 0.51 -10.21
C VAL A 155 9.53 1.96 -10.42
N ILE A 156 10.45 2.45 -9.60
CA ILE A 156 11.23 3.68 -9.87
C ILE A 156 12.72 3.39 -9.64
N ASP A 157 13.58 4.16 -10.29
CA ASP A 157 15.04 4.03 -10.15
C ASP A 157 15.78 5.38 -10.09
N ALA A 158 17.08 5.33 -9.78
CA ALA A 158 17.92 6.51 -9.62
C ALA A 158 18.27 7.21 -10.96
N GLN A 159 17.96 6.61 -12.11
CA GLN A 159 18.11 7.22 -13.42
C GLN A 159 16.85 8.01 -13.84
N GLY A 160 15.83 8.09 -12.99
CA GLY A 160 14.55 8.71 -13.26
C GLY A 160 13.55 7.76 -13.94
N GLY A 161 13.86 6.47 -14.02
CA GLY A 161 12.94 5.44 -14.49
C GLY A 161 11.70 5.40 -13.61
N ALA A 162 10.52 5.24 -14.24
CA ALA A 162 9.23 5.14 -13.56
C ALA A 162 8.30 4.28 -14.42
N ALA A 163 8.05 3.03 -14.04
CA ALA A 163 7.31 2.08 -14.87
C ALA A 163 6.36 1.20 -14.07
N MET A 164 5.27 0.79 -14.72
CA MET A 164 4.31 -0.20 -14.21
C MET A 164 4.37 -1.45 -15.09
N PHE A 165 4.48 -2.60 -14.46
CA PHE A 165 4.50 -3.91 -15.11
C PHE A 165 3.26 -4.70 -14.75
N GLU A 166 2.52 -5.17 -15.72
CA GLU A 166 1.42 -6.12 -15.56
C GLU A 166 1.94 -7.51 -15.89
N VAL A 167 2.18 -8.33 -14.86
CA VAL A 167 2.91 -9.61 -14.97
C VAL A 167 1.95 -10.78 -14.80
N ASP A 168 1.97 -11.71 -15.75
CA ASP A 168 1.27 -12.98 -15.71
C ASP A 168 2.25 -14.16 -15.57
N TYR A 169 1.75 -15.40 -15.67
CA TYR A 169 2.55 -16.60 -15.54
C TYR A 169 3.60 -16.79 -16.65
N HIS A 170 3.47 -16.09 -17.77
CA HIS A 170 4.27 -16.31 -18.97
C HIS A 170 5.07 -15.10 -19.42
N GLY A 171 4.66 -13.88 -19.03
CA GLY A 171 5.30 -12.67 -19.46
C GLY A 171 4.86 -11.43 -18.70
N TYR A 172 5.01 -10.28 -19.33
CA TYR A 172 4.58 -9.01 -18.78
C TYR A 172 4.30 -7.98 -19.88
N VAL A 173 3.47 -6.99 -19.56
CA VAL A 173 3.33 -5.75 -20.31
C VAL A 173 3.88 -4.61 -19.45
N MET A 174 4.76 -3.81 -20.00
CA MET A 174 5.34 -2.63 -19.33
C MET A 174 4.73 -1.35 -19.87
N TYR A 175 4.42 -0.43 -18.96
CA TYR A 175 3.98 0.94 -19.23
C TYR A 175 4.97 1.91 -18.60
N ASP A 176 5.51 2.83 -19.38
CA ASP A 176 6.48 3.84 -18.92
C ASP A 176 5.75 5.14 -18.54
N ALA A 177 5.79 5.53 -17.27
CA ALA A 177 5.19 6.77 -16.79
C ALA A 177 5.86 8.04 -17.37
N ASN A 178 7.05 7.92 -17.93
CA ASN A 178 7.73 9.01 -18.63
C ASN A 178 7.32 9.14 -20.11
N ASN A 179 6.63 8.12 -20.65
CA ASN A 179 6.17 8.09 -22.04
C ASN A 179 4.72 8.60 -22.13
N PRO A 180 4.45 9.72 -22.82
CA PRO A 180 3.09 10.24 -22.95
C PRO A 180 2.09 9.30 -23.67
N LYS A 181 2.59 8.30 -24.41
CA LYS A 181 1.72 7.30 -25.05
C LYS A 181 1.16 6.30 -24.04
N ASP A 182 1.95 5.96 -23.00
CA ASP A 182 1.56 5.02 -21.95
C ASP A 182 0.91 5.74 -20.77
N ALA A 183 1.39 6.96 -20.46
CA ALA A 183 0.94 7.78 -19.34
C ALA A 183 0.74 9.25 -19.76
N PRO A 184 -0.38 9.61 -20.39
CA PRO A 184 -0.62 10.96 -20.90
C PRO A 184 -0.52 12.06 -19.83
N TYR A 185 -0.79 11.70 -18.58
CA TYR A 185 -0.74 12.61 -17.42
C TYR A 185 0.48 12.40 -16.52
N GLY A 186 1.48 11.63 -16.97
CA GLY A 186 2.73 11.40 -16.24
C GLY A 186 2.60 10.53 -14.97
N TYR A 187 1.54 9.75 -14.85
CA TYR A 187 1.36 8.74 -13.78
C TYR A 187 0.64 7.51 -14.31
N ILE A 188 0.78 6.40 -13.59
CA ILE A 188 0.06 5.15 -13.85
C ILE A 188 -0.47 4.62 -12.52
N ALA A 189 -1.79 4.60 -12.34
CA ALA A 189 -2.44 4.02 -11.19
C ALA A 189 -2.86 2.57 -11.48
N ARG A 190 -2.79 1.69 -10.47
CA ARG A 190 -3.32 0.31 -10.51
C ARG A 190 -3.92 -0.07 -9.17
N THR A 191 -4.95 -0.89 -9.27
CA THR A 191 -5.55 -1.57 -8.13
C THR A 191 -5.45 -3.09 -8.33
N ASN A 192 -6.53 -3.84 -8.20
CA ASN A 192 -6.49 -5.30 -8.33
C ASN A 192 -7.03 -5.79 -9.68
N PHE A 193 -6.82 -5.01 -10.71
CA PHE A 193 -6.97 -5.38 -12.11
C PHE A 193 -5.85 -4.76 -12.94
N SER A 194 -5.62 -5.35 -14.10
CA SER A 194 -4.65 -4.94 -15.10
C SER A 194 -5.33 -4.56 -16.39
N PHE A 195 -4.80 -3.60 -17.12
CA PHE A 195 -5.36 -3.15 -18.37
C PHE A 195 -5.13 -4.16 -19.50
N ALA A 196 -4.03 -4.91 -19.44
CA ALA A 196 -3.74 -6.02 -20.36
C ALA A 196 -4.57 -7.27 -20.05
N GLY A 197 -5.27 -7.32 -18.91
CA GLY A 197 -6.05 -8.47 -18.50
C GLY A 197 -7.45 -8.53 -19.13
N LYS A 198 -8.22 -9.53 -18.71
CA LYS A 198 -9.61 -9.73 -19.18
C LYS A 198 -10.49 -8.55 -18.73
N VAL A 199 -11.20 -7.96 -19.68
CA VAL A 199 -12.12 -6.84 -19.44
C VAL A 199 -13.27 -7.27 -18.51
N ASN A 200 -13.69 -6.37 -17.62
CA ASN A 200 -14.75 -6.61 -16.62
C ASN A 200 -14.44 -7.72 -15.61
N GLN A 201 -13.16 -8.04 -15.41
CA GLN A 201 -12.69 -8.95 -14.39
C GLN A 201 -11.67 -8.23 -13.49
N GLY A 202 -11.42 -8.80 -12.30
CA GLY A 202 -10.58 -8.19 -11.29
C GLY A 202 -11.39 -7.41 -10.25
N ALA A 203 -10.73 -6.56 -9.47
CA ALA A 203 -11.33 -5.82 -8.38
C ALA A 203 -10.75 -4.41 -8.23
N GLY A 204 -11.47 -3.53 -7.51
CA GLY A 204 -10.97 -2.20 -7.16
C GLY A 204 -11.19 -1.12 -8.20
N TYR A 205 -12.13 -1.28 -9.09
CA TYR A 205 -12.46 -0.26 -10.11
C TYR A 205 -12.84 1.09 -9.49
N VAL A 206 -13.62 1.09 -8.42
CA VAL A 206 -14.04 2.32 -7.73
C VAL A 206 -12.84 3.03 -7.10
N ARG A 207 -11.93 2.28 -6.46
CA ARG A 207 -10.68 2.81 -5.91
C ARG A 207 -9.74 3.34 -6.98
N TYR A 208 -9.70 2.68 -8.15
CA TYR A 208 -8.98 3.17 -9.31
C TYR A 208 -9.54 4.52 -9.79
N MET A 209 -10.86 4.66 -9.93
CA MET A 209 -11.51 5.90 -10.37
C MET A 209 -11.16 7.05 -9.41
N GLU A 210 -11.14 6.83 -8.10
CA GLU A 210 -10.75 7.85 -7.12
C GLU A 210 -9.27 8.20 -7.24
N ALA A 211 -8.39 7.21 -7.30
CA ALA A 211 -6.96 7.45 -7.44
C ALA A 211 -6.63 8.22 -8.73
N ASP A 212 -7.23 7.82 -9.85
CA ASP A 212 -7.06 8.46 -11.15
C ASP A 212 -7.55 9.92 -11.14
N ALA A 213 -8.73 10.19 -10.58
CA ALA A 213 -9.29 11.54 -10.51
C ALA A 213 -8.41 12.50 -9.69
N VAL A 214 -7.89 12.05 -8.55
CA VAL A 214 -7.00 12.87 -7.70
C VAL A 214 -5.65 13.11 -8.40
N LEU A 215 -5.04 12.06 -8.95
CA LEU A 215 -3.74 12.17 -9.62
C LEU A 215 -3.83 13.01 -10.90
N MET A 216 -4.89 12.84 -11.70
CA MET A 216 -5.11 13.63 -12.90
C MET A 216 -5.22 15.13 -12.59
N LYS A 217 -6.00 15.49 -11.56
CA LYS A 217 -6.13 16.87 -11.12
C LYS A 217 -4.80 17.45 -10.65
N ALA A 218 -4.03 16.69 -9.86
CA ALA A 218 -2.75 17.15 -9.31
C ALA A 218 -1.65 17.22 -10.39
N SER A 219 -1.64 16.28 -11.35
CA SER A 219 -0.64 16.27 -12.42
C SER A 219 -0.72 17.49 -13.33
N ALA A 220 -1.92 18.04 -13.55
CA ALA A 220 -2.15 19.23 -14.37
C ALA A 220 -1.37 20.47 -13.88
N THR A 221 -1.01 20.50 -12.59
CA THR A 221 -0.26 21.60 -11.97
C THR A 221 1.19 21.18 -11.59
N GLY A 222 1.61 19.95 -11.92
CA GLY A 222 2.89 19.39 -11.45
C GLY A 222 2.94 19.24 -9.92
N GLY A 223 1.80 19.10 -9.26
CA GLY A 223 1.64 19.18 -7.81
C GLY A 223 1.56 17.83 -7.09
N ILE A 224 1.96 16.72 -7.70
CA ILE A 224 1.93 15.44 -7.02
C ILE A 224 3.11 15.35 -6.04
N THR A 225 2.78 15.32 -4.73
CA THR A 225 3.74 15.25 -3.62
C THR A 225 3.43 14.08 -2.70
N PRO A 226 4.38 13.62 -1.85
CA PRO A 226 4.07 12.65 -0.81
C PRO A 226 2.94 13.08 0.12
N GLN A 227 2.91 14.37 0.54
CA GLN A 227 1.85 14.92 1.38
C GLN A 227 0.48 14.85 0.71
N LEU A 228 0.39 15.20 -0.59
CA LEU A 228 -0.86 15.08 -1.35
C LEU A 228 -1.34 13.62 -1.38
N ILE A 229 -0.43 12.67 -1.61
CA ILE A 229 -0.76 11.25 -1.65
C ILE A 229 -1.33 10.79 -0.30
N PHE A 230 -0.69 11.12 0.83
CA PHE A 230 -1.20 10.75 2.14
C PHE A 230 -2.55 11.40 2.46
N ASN A 231 -2.69 12.69 2.16
CA ASN A 231 -3.89 13.45 2.52
C ASN A 231 -5.09 13.16 1.64
N SER A 232 -4.86 12.96 0.33
CA SER A 232 -5.93 12.91 -0.68
C SER A 232 -6.15 11.53 -1.28
N LEU A 233 -5.19 10.59 -1.13
CA LEU A 233 -5.32 9.22 -1.62
C LEU A 233 -5.35 8.21 -0.47
N SER A 234 -4.30 8.15 0.34
CA SER A 234 -4.19 7.13 1.40
C SER A 234 -5.32 7.22 2.43
N ARG A 235 -5.91 8.39 2.58
CA ARG A 235 -7.02 8.69 3.49
C ARG A 235 -8.27 9.18 2.74
N SER A 236 -8.46 8.79 1.45
CA SER A 236 -9.65 9.18 0.70
C SER A 236 -10.83 8.30 1.06
N PHE A 237 -11.88 8.92 1.58
CA PHE A 237 -13.19 8.33 1.81
C PHE A 237 -14.20 8.85 0.77
N ARG A 238 -13.75 8.91 -0.48
CA ARG A 238 -14.58 9.30 -1.61
C ARG A 238 -14.87 8.10 -2.49
N ASN A 239 -16.12 7.99 -2.92
CA ASN A 239 -16.58 7.01 -3.88
C ASN A 239 -17.07 7.73 -5.12
N GLN A 240 -16.27 7.73 -6.19
CA GLN A 240 -16.57 8.43 -7.44
C GLN A 240 -17.81 7.87 -8.14
N MET A 241 -18.07 6.56 -8.04
CA MET A 241 -19.21 5.93 -8.67
C MET A 241 -20.54 6.38 -8.04
N LEU A 242 -20.57 6.55 -6.73
CA LEU A 242 -21.75 6.98 -5.98
C LEU A 242 -21.84 8.50 -5.81
N GLY A 243 -20.81 9.26 -6.17
CA GLY A 243 -20.72 10.69 -5.91
C GLY A 243 -20.69 11.03 -4.42
N VAL A 244 -20.20 10.14 -3.57
CA VAL A 244 -20.12 10.30 -2.11
C VAL A 244 -18.73 10.74 -1.71
N ASP A 245 -18.64 11.77 -0.86
CA ASP A 245 -17.43 12.16 -0.14
C ASP A 245 -17.79 12.30 1.34
N LEU A 246 -17.22 11.46 2.21
CA LEU A 246 -17.57 11.51 3.63
C LEU A 246 -17.08 12.80 4.31
N ARG A 247 -16.15 13.55 3.70
CA ARG A 247 -15.65 14.83 4.23
C ARG A 247 -16.56 16.02 3.92
N ASP A 248 -17.59 15.88 3.10
CA ASP A 248 -18.46 16.99 2.67
C ASP A 248 -19.38 17.53 3.78
N GLY A 249 -19.36 16.93 4.98
CA GLY A 249 -20.14 17.32 6.14
C GLY A 249 -21.58 16.82 6.17
N HIS A 250 -22.11 16.25 5.07
CA HIS A 250 -23.46 15.68 5.05
C HIS A 250 -23.63 14.46 5.94
N HIS A 251 -22.52 13.77 6.22
CA HIS A 251 -22.48 12.52 6.98
C HIS A 251 -22.28 12.74 8.49
N ASN A 252 -22.11 13.98 8.93
CA ASN A 252 -21.94 14.35 10.35
C ASN A 252 -23.23 14.95 10.95
N ARG A 253 -24.38 14.69 10.32
CA ARG A 253 -25.68 15.16 10.84
C ARG A 253 -26.15 14.26 11.98
N PRO A 254 -26.87 14.80 12.99
CA PRO A 254 -27.42 13.99 14.07
C PRO A 254 -28.32 12.84 13.59
N GLU A 255 -29.00 13.02 12.46
CA GLU A 255 -29.90 12.03 11.86
C GLU A 255 -29.16 10.93 11.09
N ALA A 256 -27.88 11.14 10.72
CA ALA A 256 -27.06 10.14 10.06
C ALA A 256 -26.59 9.09 11.07
N SER A 257 -26.47 7.85 10.65
CA SER A 257 -25.99 6.78 11.52
C SER A 257 -24.51 6.92 11.88
N GLY A 258 -23.71 7.62 11.03
CA GLY A 258 -22.26 7.72 11.17
C GLY A 258 -21.49 6.44 10.81
N TRP A 259 -22.19 5.36 10.40
CA TRP A 259 -21.62 4.06 10.09
C TRP A 259 -21.70 3.75 8.60
N PHE A 260 -20.60 3.24 8.05
CA PHE A 260 -20.46 2.95 6.63
C PHE A 260 -19.79 1.59 6.39
N VAL A 261 -20.05 1.02 5.21
CA VAL A 261 -19.26 -0.08 4.67
C VAL A 261 -18.07 0.52 3.93
N ASP A 262 -16.86 0.08 4.25
CA ASP A 262 -15.61 0.65 3.73
C ASP A 262 -15.09 0.00 2.44
N GLN A 263 -15.83 -0.95 1.87
CA GLN A 263 -15.37 -1.87 0.82
C GLN A 263 -14.74 -1.18 -0.40
N ASP A 264 -15.28 -0.03 -0.82
CA ASP A 264 -14.87 0.66 -2.04
C ASP A 264 -14.09 1.96 -1.79
N PHE A 265 -13.81 2.30 -0.54
CA PHE A 265 -12.86 3.37 -0.22
C PHE A 265 -11.41 2.90 -0.39
N ILE A 266 -10.47 3.85 -0.59
CA ILE A 266 -9.06 3.50 -0.69
C ILE A 266 -8.55 2.92 0.65
N PRO A 267 -8.73 3.60 1.82
CA PRO A 267 -8.42 2.98 3.10
C PRO A 267 -9.60 2.11 3.56
N ARG A 268 -9.30 0.85 3.91
CA ARG A 268 -10.27 -0.15 4.37
C ARG A 268 -9.78 -0.84 5.63
N ASN A 269 -10.64 -1.59 6.29
CA ASN A 269 -10.29 -2.34 7.50
C ASN A 269 -9.11 -3.31 7.29
N SER A 270 -8.86 -3.73 6.05
CA SER A 270 -7.73 -4.56 5.65
C SER A 270 -6.47 -3.77 5.26
N THR A 271 -6.50 -2.43 5.27
CA THR A 271 -5.31 -1.62 4.95
C THR A 271 -4.33 -1.62 6.11
N SER A 272 -3.11 -2.09 5.85
CA SER A 272 -2.07 -2.32 6.85
C SER A 272 -0.94 -1.29 6.83
N CYS A 273 -0.77 -0.57 5.73
CA CYS A 273 0.20 0.52 5.59
C CYS A 273 -0.06 1.35 4.34
N SER A 274 0.51 2.55 4.31
CA SER A 274 0.69 3.36 3.12
C SER A 274 2.13 3.84 3.04
N ILE A 275 2.81 3.62 1.92
CA ILE A 275 4.19 4.02 1.72
C ILE A 275 4.33 4.78 0.42
N VAL A 276 5.06 5.89 0.47
CA VAL A 276 5.46 6.68 -0.70
C VAL A 276 6.98 6.69 -0.76
N VAL A 277 7.56 6.07 -1.77
CA VAL A 277 8.99 6.23 -2.05
C VAL A 277 9.18 7.42 -2.98
N GLN A 278 9.89 8.42 -2.51
CA GLN A 278 10.35 9.56 -3.29
C GLN A 278 11.77 9.25 -3.78
N GLY A 279 11.91 9.05 -5.08
CA GLY A 279 13.17 8.75 -5.71
C GLY A 279 14.13 9.95 -5.70
N VAL A 280 15.16 9.86 -6.50
CA VAL A 280 16.15 10.91 -6.72
C VAL A 280 16.04 11.45 -8.15
N GLN A 281 16.57 12.66 -8.38
CA GLN A 281 16.77 13.16 -9.74
C GLN A 281 17.94 12.42 -10.41
N PRO A 282 17.94 12.28 -11.75
CA PRO A 282 19.11 11.76 -12.46
C PRO A 282 20.38 12.52 -12.07
N GLY A 283 21.42 11.78 -11.64
CA GLY A 283 22.69 12.34 -11.18
C GLY A 283 22.77 12.63 -9.67
N GLU A 284 21.67 12.59 -8.92
CA GLU A 284 21.73 12.61 -7.46
C GLU A 284 22.17 11.23 -6.91
N ARG A 285 22.67 11.24 -5.70
CA ARG A 285 23.07 9.98 -5.04
C ARG A 285 21.83 9.16 -4.63
N ALA A 286 21.86 7.88 -4.96
CA ALA A 286 20.81 6.92 -4.70
C ALA A 286 20.41 6.84 -3.20
N GLU A 287 21.37 7.06 -2.29
CA GLU A 287 21.13 7.03 -0.83
C GLU A 287 20.17 8.11 -0.33
N LEU A 288 19.87 9.13 -1.17
CA LEU A 288 18.89 10.18 -0.86
C LEU A 288 17.44 9.77 -1.15
N THR A 289 17.23 8.57 -1.72
CA THR A 289 15.88 7.98 -1.87
C THR A 289 15.21 7.91 -0.50
N THR A 290 14.04 8.56 -0.39
CA THR A 290 13.32 8.70 0.88
C THR A 290 12.04 7.86 0.86
N LEU A 291 11.85 6.99 1.85
CA LEU A 291 10.62 6.22 2.02
C LEU A 291 9.75 6.89 3.10
N TRP A 292 8.73 7.64 2.69
CA TRP A 292 7.71 8.14 3.60
C TRP A 292 6.79 6.97 3.98
N THR A 293 6.84 6.56 5.22
CA THR A 293 6.28 5.29 5.67
C THR A 293 5.24 5.50 6.76
N LEU A 294 4.01 5.13 6.46
CA LEU A 294 2.89 5.07 7.39
C LEU A 294 2.56 3.59 7.63
N LEU A 295 2.76 3.10 8.84
CA LEU A 295 2.41 1.74 9.25
C LEU A 295 1.07 1.70 9.99
N GLY A 296 0.32 0.63 9.78
CA GLY A 296 -1.05 0.46 10.29
C GLY A 296 -2.11 1.03 9.35
N TYR A 297 -3.28 1.31 9.87
CA TYR A 297 -4.42 1.86 9.12
C TYR A 297 -4.19 3.35 8.83
N PRO A 298 -4.15 3.81 7.58
CA PRO A 298 -3.72 5.18 7.26
C PRO A 298 -4.51 6.29 7.95
N PRO A 299 -5.83 6.18 8.14
CA PRO A 299 -6.59 7.20 8.87
C PRO A 299 -6.24 7.35 10.35
N THR A 300 -5.58 6.36 10.95
CA THR A 300 -5.15 6.36 12.36
C THR A 300 -3.64 6.29 12.53
N GLY A 301 -2.89 6.50 11.46
CA GLY A 301 -1.43 6.50 11.43
C GLY A 301 -0.85 7.83 10.95
N VAL A 302 0.46 7.96 11.04
CA VAL A 302 1.25 9.09 10.51
C VAL A 302 2.45 8.60 9.73
N ALA A 303 2.84 9.35 8.69
CA ALA A 303 3.99 9.03 7.86
C ALA A 303 5.29 9.55 8.48
N VAL A 304 6.33 8.71 8.47
CA VAL A 304 7.69 9.07 8.89
C VAL A 304 8.69 8.78 7.78
N PRO A 305 9.74 9.60 7.61
CA PRO A 305 10.74 9.40 6.57
C PRO A 305 11.77 8.34 6.98
N LEU A 306 12.18 7.47 6.04
CA LEU A 306 13.21 6.46 6.22
C LEU A 306 14.17 6.46 5.03
N TRP A 307 15.37 5.96 5.27
CA TRP A 307 16.42 5.76 4.26
C TRP A 307 16.96 4.33 4.33
N VAL A 308 17.62 3.87 3.28
CA VAL A 308 18.21 2.53 3.22
C VAL A 308 19.50 2.51 4.05
N LYS A 309 19.31 2.42 5.36
CA LYS A 309 20.39 2.34 6.38
C LYS A 309 19.98 1.32 7.45
N ASP A 310 20.96 0.71 8.10
CA ASP A 310 20.76 -0.36 9.11
C ASP A 310 20.26 0.16 10.48
N ASN A 311 20.38 1.46 10.73
CA ASN A 311 19.92 2.10 11.96
C ASN A 311 18.46 2.61 11.83
N LEU A 312 17.53 1.73 11.53
CA LEU A 312 16.11 2.06 11.51
C LEU A 312 15.62 2.51 12.89
N PRO A 313 14.70 3.49 12.96
CA PRO A 313 14.14 3.92 14.24
C PRO A 313 13.26 2.81 14.85
N VAL A 314 13.25 2.74 16.18
CA VAL A 314 12.51 1.72 16.94
C VAL A 314 11.03 1.72 16.59
N MET A 315 10.45 2.90 16.33
CA MET A 315 9.02 3.05 16.02
C MET A 315 8.54 2.28 14.80
N VAL A 316 9.43 1.96 13.84
CA VAL A 316 9.07 1.20 12.61
C VAL A 316 9.68 -0.20 12.59
N SER A 317 10.58 -0.51 13.54
CA SER A 317 11.25 -1.81 13.65
C SER A 317 10.38 -2.82 14.40
N LEU A 318 10.67 -4.12 14.24
CA LEU A 318 9.94 -5.17 14.95
C LEU A 318 10.13 -5.08 16.46
N ASP A 319 9.04 -4.88 17.18
CA ASP A 319 8.95 -5.11 18.61
C ASP A 319 8.46 -6.55 18.86
N GLN A 320 9.26 -7.34 19.58
CA GLN A 320 8.96 -8.76 19.83
C GLN A 320 7.75 -8.98 20.75
N GLN A 321 7.45 -8.04 21.64
CA GLN A 321 6.29 -8.15 22.54
C GLN A 321 5.01 -7.78 21.78
N LEU A 322 5.05 -6.74 20.95
CA LEU A 322 3.92 -6.30 20.14
C LEU A 322 3.69 -7.18 18.92
N GLN A 323 4.69 -7.97 18.51
CA GLN A 323 4.69 -8.73 17.24
C GLN A 323 4.38 -7.84 16.02
N ALA A 324 4.84 -6.59 16.07
CA ALA A 324 4.67 -5.56 15.05
C ALA A 324 5.63 -4.40 15.31
N ALA A 325 5.75 -3.44 14.38
CA ALA A 325 6.32 -2.16 14.71
C ALA A 325 5.42 -1.38 15.68
N PRO A 326 5.96 -0.59 16.63
CA PRO A 326 5.17 0.24 17.54
C PRO A 326 4.13 1.13 16.84
N LEU A 327 4.49 1.80 15.73
CA LEU A 327 3.54 2.60 14.95
C LEU A 327 2.44 1.76 14.30
N SER A 328 2.77 0.58 13.77
CA SER A 328 1.77 -0.35 13.23
C SER A 328 0.78 -0.78 14.31
N HIS A 329 1.29 -1.18 15.47
CA HIS A 329 0.46 -1.61 16.60
C HIS A 329 -0.47 -0.49 17.09
N ALA A 330 0.07 0.70 17.32
CA ALA A 330 -0.69 1.83 17.84
C ALA A 330 -1.80 2.28 16.88
N SER A 331 -1.49 2.39 15.59
CA SER A 331 -2.47 2.73 14.57
C SER A 331 -3.59 1.68 14.45
N LEU A 332 -3.24 0.40 14.44
CA LEU A 332 -4.23 -0.69 14.40
C LEU A 332 -5.08 -0.74 15.67
N HIS A 333 -4.50 -0.46 16.83
CA HIS A 333 -5.25 -0.39 18.09
C HIS A 333 -6.31 0.72 18.07
N LEU A 334 -5.97 1.92 17.59
CA LEU A 334 -6.94 3.00 17.40
C LEU A 334 -8.03 2.62 16.39
N ALA A 335 -7.66 1.98 15.28
CA ALA A 335 -8.62 1.52 14.28
C ALA A 335 -9.59 0.49 14.87
N ASP A 336 -9.09 -0.52 15.59
CA ASP A 336 -9.91 -1.58 16.16
C ASP A 336 -10.83 -1.11 17.29
N THR A 337 -10.37 -0.15 18.11
CA THR A 337 -11.11 0.27 19.31
C THR A 337 -12.06 1.43 19.07
N GLN A 338 -11.80 2.29 18.07
CA GLN A 338 -12.58 3.51 17.86
C GLN A 338 -13.25 3.57 16.47
N VAL A 339 -12.61 3.00 15.43
CA VAL A 339 -13.11 3.13 14.06
C VAL A 339 -13.93 1.92 13.63
N PHE A 340 -13.47 0.71 13.91
CA PHE A 340 -14.12 -0.55 13.53
C PHE A 340 -14.68 -1.30 14.75
N ALA A 341 -15.23 -0.57 15.72
CA ALA A 341 -15.73 -1.14 16.97
C ALA A 341 -16.96 -2.04 16.77
N TYR A 342 -17.66 -1.92 15.65
CA TYR A 342 -18.84 -2.72 15.31
C TYR A 342 -18.53 -3.74 14.23
N HIS A 343 -19.05 -4.95 14.37
CA HIS A 343 -19.02 -6.00 13.36
C HIS A 343 -20.35 -6.10 12.63
N GLN A 344 -20.30 -6.23 11.32
CA GLN A 344 -21.46 -6.40 10.46
C GLN A 344 -21.81 -7.89 10.36
N GLY A 345 -22.79 -8.36 11.13
CA GLY A 345 -23.35 -9.70 11.00
C GLY A 345 -22.32 -10.83 11.13
N LEU A 346 -22.44 -11.85 10.27
CA LEU A 346 -21.54 -13.00 10.22
C LEU A 346 -20.34 -12.69 9.31
N GLY A 347 -19.13 -12.93 9.80
CA GLY A 347 -17.90 -12.79 9.01
C GLY A 347 -16.96 -11.70 9.52
N THR A 348 -16.02 -11.31 8.67
CA THR A 348 -14.94 -10.36 8.99
C THR A 348 -15.28 -8.90 8.66
N SER A 349 -16.41 -8.66 7.97
CA SER A 349 -16.84 -7.31 7.59
C SER A 349 -17.21 -6.50 8.81
N ARG A 350 -16.72 -5.26 8.86
CA ARG A 350 -16.94 -4.31 9.94
C ARG A 350 -17.55 -3.03 9.40
N TYR A 351 -18.33 -2.34 10.23
CA TYR A 351 -18.74 -0.97 9.94
C TYR A 351 -17.64 0.01 10.29
N LEU A 352 -17.39 0.94 9.37
CA LEU A 352 -16.57 2.12 9.58
C LEU A 352 -17.37 3.17 10.34
N HIS A 353 -16.90 3.61 11.50
CA HIS A 353 -17.44 4.73 12.26
C HIS A 353 -16.79 6.03 11.77
N TRP A 354 -17.50 6.78 10.92
CA TRP A 354 -16.95 7.97 10.30
C TRP A 354 -16.67 9.10 11.30
N GLU A 355 -17.57 9.32 12.27
CA GLU A 355 -17.40 10.40 13.27
C GLU A 355 -16.18 10.21 14.16
N ALA A 356 -15.70 8.98 14.36
CA ALA A 356 -14.44 8.72 15.04
C ALA A 356 -13.23 9.22 14.25
N LEU A 357 -13.32 9.29 12.94
CA LEU A 357 -12.26 9.79 12.06
C LEU A 357 -12.38 11.28 11.76
N TRP A 358 -13.61 11.75 11.51
CA TRP A 358 -13.87 13.11 11.07
C TRP A 358 -15.24 13.58 11.56
N ASN A 359 -15.29 14.66 12.33
CA ASN A 359 -16.52 15.21 12.89
C ASN A 359 -16.55 16.75 12.89
N ALA A 360 -17.72 17.31 13.13
CA ALA A 360 -17.93 18.77 13.13
C ALA A 360 -17.18 19.50 14.26
N GLN A 361 -16.84 18.79 15.34
CA GLN A 361 -16.12 19.33 16.50
C GLN A 361 -14.60 19.43 16.27
N GLY A 362 -14.07 18.82 15.19
CA GLY A 362 -12.64 18.78 14.91
C GLY A 362 -11.86 17.81 15.80
N THR A 363 -12.53 16.86 16.45
CA THR A 363 -11.94 15.92 17.40
C THR A 363 -11.73 14.51 16.83
N GLY A 364 -12.05 14.29 15.55
CA GLY A 364 -11.83 13.01 14.87
C GLY A 364 -10.34 12.68 14.75
N LEU A 365 -10.01 11.38 14.76
CA LEU A 365 -8.62 10.90 14.74
C LEU A 365 -7.81 11.46 13.55
N MET A 366 -8.39 11.51 12.36
CA MET A 366 -7.71 12.13 11.20
C MET A 366 -7.47 13.62 11.41
N GLN A 367 -8.44 14.35 12.01
CA GLN A 367 -8.31 15.78 12.28
C GLN A 367 -7.23 16.08 13.33
N GLN A 368 -6.94 15.13 14.22
CA GLN A 368 -5.86 15.25 15.20
C GLN A 368 -4.50 14.82 14.62
N LEU A 369 -4.45 13.73 13.84
CA LEU A 369 -3.20 13.13 13.38
C LEU A 369 -2.61 13.79 12.12
N MET A 370 -3.45 14.28 11.21
CA MET A 370 -2.96 14.94 9.99
C MET A 370 -2.12 16.19 10.27
N PRO A 371 -2.48 17.08 11.22
CA PRO A 371 -1.61 18.19 11.60
C PRO A 371 -0.26 17.77 12.21
N ILE A 372 -0.23 16.64 12.92
CA ILE A 372 1.02 16.09 13.46
C ILE A 372 1.90 15.60 12.29
N GLU A 373 1.33 14.88 11.36
CA GLU A 373 2.06 14.44 10.17
C GLU A 373 2.61 15.64 9.38
N GLU A 374 1.84 16.72 9.22
CA GLU A 374 2.31 17.96 8.60
C GLU A 374 3.53 18.54 9.34
N GLN A 375 3.52 18.55 10.68
CA GLN A 375 4.68 18.96 11.47
C GLN A 375 5.88 18.05 11.27
N LEU A 376 5.68 16.72 11.11
CA LEU A 376 6.77 15.79 10.81
C LEU A 376 7.38 16.05 9.43
N PHE A 377 6.57 16.39 8.43
CA PHE A 377 7.08 16.84 7.12
C PHE A 377 7.89 18.13 7.26
N HIS A 378 7.35 19.14 7.94
CA HIS A 378 8.07 20.41 8.18
C HIS A 378 9.38 20.25 8.95
N LEU A 379 9.46 19.30 9.86
CA LEU A 379 10.68 18.96 10.58
C LEU A 379 11.71 18.27 9.66
N SER A 380 11.24 17.41 8.76
CA SER A 380 12.07 16.54 7.93
C SER A 380 12.57 17.22 6.66
N GLU A 381 11.72 17.99 5.98
CA GLU A 381 12.02 18.57 4.67
C GLU A 381 13.28 19.46 4.64
N PRO A 382 13.54 20.35 5.62
CA PRO A 382 14.77 21.14 5.63
C PRO A 382 16.04 20.29 5.76
N VAL A 383 15.98 19.21 6.54
CA VAL A 383 17.10 18.28 6.72
C VAL A 383 17.36 17.53 5.41
N ILE A 384 16.32 17.00 4.78
CA ILE A 384 16.40 16.32 3.49
C ILE A 384 16.92 17.26 2.41
N ALA A 385 16.43 18.50 2.34
CA ALA A 385 16.88 19.50 1.39
C ALA A 385 18.38 19.84 1.56
N ASN A 386 18.86 19.89 2.81
CA ASN A 386 20.27 20.09 3.11
C ASN A 386 21.12 18.92 2.61
N TRP A 387 20.72 17.67 2.87
CA TRP A 387 21.44 16.49 2.38
C TRP A 387 21.45 16.41 0.86
N ARG A 388 20.37 16.78 0.19
CA ARG A 388 20.32 16.87 -1.27
C ARG A 388 21.34 17.88 -1.82
N LYS A 389 21.50 19.04 -1.16
CA LYS A 389 22.54 20.03 -1.51
C LYS A 389 23.96 19.52 -1.26
N GLN A 390 24.16 18.76 -0.18
CA GLN A 390 25.45 18.17 0.17
C GLN A 390 25.76 16.90 -0.62
N GLY A 391 24.78 16.30 -1.25
CA GLY A 391 24.90 15.05 -2.00
C GLY A 391 25.08 13.81 -1.11
N ALA A 392 24.75 13.86 0.18
CA ALA A 392 24.91 12.71 1.08
C ALA A 392 23.96 12.78 2.29
N VAL A 393 23.53 11.62 2.77
CA VAL A 393 22.80 11.48 4.05
C VAL A 393 23.80 11.59 5.20
N ASN A 394 23.53 12.49 6.15
CA ASN A 394 24.31 12.60 7.37
C ASN A 394 23.68 11.71 8.45
N LEU A 395 24.37 10.62 8.83
CA LEU A 395 23.87 9.63 9.80
C LEU A 395 23.60 10.22 11.19
N LYS A 396 24.38 11.20 11.62
CA LYS A 396 24.16 11.86 12.93
C LYS A 396 22.88 12.71 12.90
N GLU A 397 22.71 13.51 11.87
CA GLU A 397 21.48 14.31 11.68
C GLU A 397 20.26 13.43 11.49
N MET A 398 20.40 12.30 10.77
CA MET A 398 19.33 11.31 10.59
C MET A 398 18.89 10.72 11.95
N THR A 399 19.84 10.33 12.81
CA THR A 399 19.53 9.83 14.15
C THR A 399 18.87 10.90 15.01
N GLN A 400 19.32 12.15 14.93
CA GLN A 400 18.70 13.28 15.62
C GLN A 400 17.26 13.52 15.15
N LEU A 401 17.01 13.46 13.82
CA LEU A 401 15.69 13.57 13.23
C LEU A 401 14.76 12.45 13.73
N TYR A 402 15.22 11.20 13.71
CA TYR A 402 14.44 10.07 14.23
C TYR A 402 14.05 10.25 15.71
N ASN A 403 15.00 10.70 16.55
CA ASN A 403 14.73 10.96 17.96
C ASN A 403 13.72 12.10 18.16
N ALA A 404 13.79 13.15 17.36
CA ALA A 404 12.84 14.27 17.42
C ALA A 404 11.44 13.82 17.00
N ILE A 405 11.31 13.05 15.92
CA ILE A 405 10.05 12.46 15.44
C ILE A 405 9.48 11.52 16.53
N GLU A 406 10.29 10.62 17.08
CA GLU A 406 9.83 9.70 18.12
C GLU A 406 9.36 10.43 19.37
N THR A 407 10.04 11.49 19.79
CA THR A 407 9.64 12.32 20.93
C THR A 407 8.28 12.96 20.69
N GLN A 408 8.05 13.53 19.50
CA GLN A 408 6.77 14.14 19.15
C GLN A 408 5.64 13.11 19.09
N LEU A 409 5.90 11.90 18.58
CA LEU A 409 4.88 10.85 18.45
C LEU A 409 4.49 10.19 19.77
N ARG A 410 5.36 10.19 20.78
CA ARG A 410 5.07 9.62 22.12
C ARG A 410 3.92 10.32 22.84
N GLU A 411 3.64 11.57 22.52
CA GLU A 411 2.53 12.31 23.09
C GLU A 411 1.17 11.80 22.58
N TYR A 412 1.15 11.24 21.38
CA TYR A 412 -0.08 10.79 20.68
C TYR A 412 -0.26 9.27 20.64
N TYR A 413 0.84 8.53 20.72
CA TYR A 413 0.84 7.07 20.77
C TYR A 413 1.51 6.60 22.08
N PRO A 414 0.80 6.67 23.22
CA PRO A 414 1.32 6.17 24.47
C PRO A 414 1.63 4.66 24.34
N ARG A 415 2.75 4.24 24.96
CA ARG A 415 3.21 2.84 24.95
C ARG A 415 2.25 1.92 25.71
#